data_61f82ce8cffa8eb8c2c5fdc64e32e397
#
_entry.id   61f82ce8cffa8eb8c2c5fdc64e32e397
#
_cell.length_a   1.000
_cell.length_b   1.000
_cell.length_c   1.000
_cell.angle_alpha   90.00
_cell.angle_beta   90.00
_cell.angle_gamma   90.00
#
_symmetry.space_group_name_H-M   'P 1'
#
loop_
_entity.id
_entity.type
_entity.pdbx_description
1 polymer ?
#
loop_
_entity_poly.entity_id
_entity_poly.type
_entity_poly.pdbx_seq_one_letter_code
_entity_poly.pdbx_strand_id
1 'polypeptide(L)'
;MTEFALSDLASLIATRARDGDAASSYTAKLLAGGVERCAKKFGEEAVEAALAAVSEDDAAMTAEAADVLYHLLVMLQARGIPLAAVMTELQKRTAQGGLDEKAARKPKSP
;
A
#
# COMPACT_ATOMS: atom_id res chain seq x y z
N MET A 1 24.22 -6.96 -6.12
CA MET A 1 23.27 -5.82 -6.00
C MET A 1 21.93 -6.33 -5.53
N THR A 2 21.40 -5.74 -4.48
CA THR A 2 20.13 -6.19 -3.91
C THR A 2 18.95 -5.50 -4.63
N GLU A 3 17.93 -6.27 -4.96
CA GLU A 3 16.75 -5.70 -5.56
C GLU A 3 16.02 -4.82 -4.55
N PHE A 4 15.38 -3.75 -5.04
CA PHE A 4 14.55 -2.90 -4.22
C PHE A 4 13.27 -3.65 -3.89
N ALA A 5 13.00 -3.84 -2.60
CA ALA A 5 11.85 -4.60 -2.12
C ALA A 5 10.82 -3.68 -1.47
N LEU A 6 9.59 -4.18 -1.29
CA LEU A 6 8.56 -3.43 -0.59
C LEU A 6 8.99 -3.07 0.84
N SER A 7 9.77 -3.94 1.49
CA SER A 7 10.30 -3.65 2.82
C SER A 7 11.23 -2.45 2.82
N ASP A 8 11.98 -2.25 1.74
CA ASP A 8 12.84 -1.07 1.62
C ASP A 8 12.00 0.20 1.49
N LEU A 9 10.93 0.14 0.73
CA LEU A 9 10.01 1.27 0.60
C LEU A 9 9.33 1.56 1.93
N ALA A 10 8.88 0.52 2.63
CA ALA A 10 8.25 0.68 3.94
C ALA A 10 9.20 1.33 4.93
N SER A 11 10.48 0.94 4.92
CA SER A 11 11.51 1.53 5.79
C SER A 11 11.74 2.99 5.45
N LEU A 12 11.78 3.32 4.17
CA LEU A 12 11.94 4.70 3.72
C LEU A 12 10.77 5.57 4.19
N ILE A 13 9.55 5.06 4.06
CA ILE A 13 8.34 5.77 4.50
C ILE A 13 8.38 5.99 6.01
N ALA A 14 8.76 4.97 6.78
CA ALA A 14 8.88 5.08 8.23
C ALA A 14 9.92 6.14 8.63
N THR A 15 11.04 6.19 7.91
CA THR A 15 12.07 7.19 8.13
C THR A 15 11.53 8.59 7.85
N ARG A 16 10.80 8.77 6.75
CA ARG A 16 10.19 10.06 6.41
C ARG A 16 9.13 10.47 7.43
N ALA A 17 8.40 9.48 7.98
CA ALA A 17 7.41 9.74 9.02
C ALA A 17 8.06 10.28 10.29
N ARG A 18 9.22 9.73 10.65
CA ARG A 18 9.93 10.10 11.88
C ARG A 18 10.74 11.39 11.71
N ASP A 19 11.47 11.49 10.60
CA ASP A 19 12.48 12.54 10.41
C ASP A 19 12.12 13.54 9.32
N GLY A 20 11.08 13.27 8.54
CA GLY A 20 10.72 14.11 7.40
C GLY A 20 10.04 15.40 7.83
N ASP A 21 10.19 16.40 6.97
CA ASP A 21 9.56 17.71 7.13
C ASP A 21 8.45 17.82 6.09
N ALA A 22 7.24 18.16 6.54
CA ALA A 22 6.10 18.30 5.64
C ALA A 22 6.31 19.32 4.53
N ALA A 23 7.19 20.29 4.75
CA ALA A 23 7.50 21.30 3.73
C ALA A 23 8.39 20.74 2.61
N SER A 24 9.17 19.69 2.88
CA SER A 24 10.15 19.15 1.92
C SER A 24 9.91 17.69 1.54
N SER A 25 9.00 16.99 2.20
CA SER A 25 8.73 15.58 1.96
C SER A 25 7.26 15.34 1.67
N TYR A 26 6.96 14.81 0.50
CA TYR A 26 5.59 14.46 0.14
C TYR A 26 5.01 13.43 1.11
N THR A 27 5.81 12.42 1.48
CA THR A 27 5.39 11.40 2.44
C THR A 27 5.02 12.03 3.78
N ALA A 28 5.89 12.90 4.31
CA ALA A 28 5.61 13.57 5.59
C ALA A 28 4.36 14.43 5.49
N LYS A 29 4.16 15.09 4.34
CA LYS A 29 2.98 15.93 4.11
C LYS A 29 1.69 15.10 4.13
N LEU A 30 1.69 13.94 3.47
CA LEU A 30 0.55 13.04 3.49
C LEU A 30 0.24 12.57 4.92
N LEU A 31 1.26 12.14 5.64
CA LEU A 31 1.10 11.63 7.00
C LEU A 31 0.61 12.73 7.95
N ALA A 32 1.04 13.97 7.74
CA ALA A 32 0.58 15.11 8.53
C ALA A 32 -0.92 15.34 8.37
N GLY A 33 -1.49 14.93 7.24
CA GLY A 33 -2.94 15.04 7.00
C GLY A 33 -3.77 13.96 7.68
N GLY A 34 -3.11 12.98 8.30
CA GLY A 34 -3.79 11.93 9.05
C GLY A 34 -4.28 10.77 8.20
N VAL A 35 -4.89 9.79 8.87
CA VAL A 35 -5.37 8.57 8.22
C VAL A 35 -6.37 8.87 7.12
N GLU A 36 -7.28 9.81 7.35
CA GLU A 36 -8.32 10.13 6.37
C GLU A 36 -7.73 10.60 5.05
N ARG A 37 -6.71 11.48 5.11
CA ARG A 37 -6.06 11.97 3.90
C ARG A 37 -5.30 10.85 3.19
N CYS A 38 -4.60 10.04 3.93
CA CYS A 38 -3.84 8.91 3.37
C CYS A 38 -4.79 7.90 2.71
N ALA A 39 -5.92 7.63 3.35
CA ALA A 39 -6.93 6.71 2.81
C ALA A 39 -7.56 7.27 1.53
N LYS A 40 -7.86 8.56 1.52
CA LYS A 40 -8.43 9.21 0.34
C LYS A 40 -7.47 9.12 -0.84
N LYS A 41 -6.20 9.40 -0.62
CA LYS A 41 -5.19 9.33 -1.67
C LYS A 41 -5.02 7.91 -2.18
N PHE A 42 -4.98 6.94 -1.27
CA PHE A 42 -4.91 5.53 -1.69
C PHE A 42 -6.11 5.17 -2.58
N GLY A 43 -7.31 5.56 -2.18
CA GLY A 43 -8.51 5.27 -2.96
C GLY A 43 -8.46 5.88 -4.35
N GLU A 44 -8.01 7.13 -4.47
CA GLU A 44 -7.88 7.81 -5.75
C GLU A 44 -6.90 7.06 -6.66
N GLU A 45 -5.73 6.69 -6.12
CA GLU A 45 -4.72 6.00 -6.91
C GLU A 45 -5.16 4.59 -7.29
N ALA A 46 -5.90 3.92 -6.43
CA ALA A 46 -6.43 2.59 -6.73
C ALA A 46 -7.41 2.63 -7.90
N VAL A 47 -8.27 3.63 -7.95
CA VAL A 47 -9.21 3.81 -9.07
C VAL A 47 -8.44 4.11 -10.36
N GLU A 48 -7.45 4.98 -10.30
CA GLU A 48 -6.63 5.28 -11.47
C GLU A 48 -5.92 4.05 -12.00
N ALA A 49 -5.41 3.20 -11.11
CA ALA A 49 -4.75 1.96 -11.50
C ALA A 49 -5.74 0.99 -12.17
N ALA A 50 -6.95 0.90 -11.64
CA ALA A 50 -7.97 0.06 -12.22
C ALA A 50 -8.36 0.51 -13.62
N LEU A 51 -8.48 1.84 -13.81
CA LEU A 51 -8.76 2.41 -15.13
C LEU A 51 -7.61 2.20 -16.11
N ALA A 52 -6.38 2.34 -15.62
CA ALA A 52 -5.20 2.12 -16.46
C ALA A 52 -5.13 0.67 -16.94
N ALA A 53 -5.50 -0.26 -16.09
CA ALA A 53 -5.49 -1.69 -16.45
C ALA A 53 -6.42 -2.00 -17.63
N VAL A 54 -7.49 -1.23 -17.76
CA VAL A 54 -8.51 -1.48 -18.80
C VAL A 54 -8.23 -0.69 -20.08
N SER A 55 -7.65 0.50 -19.96
CA SER A 55 -7.64 1.43 -21.08
C SER A 55 -6.28 1.99 -21.47
N GLU A 56 -5.21 1.63 -20.75
CA GLU A 56 -3.89 2.22 -21.02
C GLU A 56 -2.84 1.14 -21.27
N ASP A 57 -1.64 1.58 -21.66
CA ASP A 57 -0.57 0.65 -22.00
C ASP A 57 0.16 0.15 -20.74
N ASP A 58 1.08 -0.80 -20.95
CA ASP A 58 1.80 -1.43 -19.84
C ASP A 58 2.65 -0.44 -19.04
N ALA A 59 3.22 0.55 -19.69
CA ALA A 59 4.03 1.55 -19.00
C ALA A 59 3.19 2.39 -18.05
N ALA A 60 2.01 2.82 -18.50
CA ALA A 60 1.09 3.57 -17.67
C ALA A 60 0.56 2.71 -16.51
N MET A 61 0.20 1.45 -16.80
CA MET A 61 -0.25 0.53 -15.77
C MET A 61 0.82 0.30 -14.71
N THR A 62 2.07 0.13 -15.14
CA THR A 62 3.20 -0.07 -14.22
C THR A 62 3.36 1.13 -13.28
N ALA A 63 3.27 2.34 -13.84
CA ALA A 63 3.39 3.56 -13.04
C ALA A 63 2.25 3.68 -12.02
N GLU A 64 1.02 3.38 -12.43
CA GLU A 64 -0.12 3.44 -11.52
C GLU A 64 -0.04 2.37 -10.44
N ALA A 65 0.45 1.17 -10.77
CA ALA A 65 0.64 0.12 -9.77
C ALA A 65 1.66 0.54 -8.72
N ALA A 66 2.73 1.22 -9.14
CA ALA A 66 3.73 1.75 -8.21
C ALA A 66 3.11 2.77 -7.27
N ASP A 67 2.25 3.65 -7.79
CA ASP A 67 1.55 4.65 -6.98
C ASP A 67 0.63 3.99 -5.95
N VAL A 68 -0.06 2.93 -6.35
CA VAL A 68 -0.94 2.19 -5.42
C VAL A 68 -0.15 1.58 -4.28
N LEU A 69 0.96 0.91 -4.60
CA LEU A 69 1.79 0.29 -3.57
C LEU A 69 2.36 1.35 -2.61
N TYR A 70 2.82 2.46 -3.16
CA TYR A 70 3.35 3.55 -2.34
C TYR A 70 2.28 4.07 -1.39
N HIS A 71 1.10 4.41 -1.91
CA HIS A 71 0.03 4.98 -1.07
C HIS A 71 -0.55 3.96 -0.10
N LEU A 72 -0.55 2.67 -0.46
CA LEU A 72 -0.93 1.62 0.48
C LEU A 72 0.00 1.62 1.70
N LEU A 73 1.30 1.67 1.46
CA LEU A 73 2.28 1.67 2.55
C LEU A 73 2.20 2.93 3.40
N VAL A 74 1.92 4.08 2.78
CA VAL A 74 1.72 5.33 3.53
C VAL A 74 0.49 5.22 4.43
N MET A 75 -0.59 4.67 3.91
CA MET A 75 -1.83 4.48 4.67
C MET A 75 -1.60 3.53 5.86
N LEU A 76 -0.86 2.43 5.64
CA LEU A 76 -0.52 1.51 6.71
C LEU A 76 0.34 2.20 7.78
N GLN A 77 1.30 3.02 7.36
CA GLN A 77 2.13 3.79 8.28
C GLN A 77 1.26 4.73 9.14
N ALA A 78 0.29 5.39 8.51
CA ALA A 78 -0.61 6.29 9.23
C ALA A 78 -1.42 5.55 10.30
N ARG A 79 -1.74 4.27 10.06
CA ARG A 79 -2.45 3.43 11.02
C ARG A 79 -1.52 2.71 12.00
N GLY A 80 -0.21 2.83 11.82
CA GLY A 80 0.75 2.13 12.67
C GLY A 80 0.81 0.64 12.44
N ILE A 81 0.43 0.20 11.23
CA ILE A 81 0.46 -1.23 10.87
C ILE A 81 1.74 -1.50 10.06
N PRO A 82 2.64 -2.37 10.56
CA PRO A 82 3.86 -2.67 9.82
C PRO A 82 3.59 -3.57 8.62
N LEU A 83 4.38 -3.39 7.56
CA LEU A 83 4.28 -4.25 6.38
C LEU A 83 4.41 -5.72 6.74
N ALA A 84 5.25 -6.05 7.71
CA ALA A 84 5.45 -7.44 8.15
C ALA A 84 4.14 -8.11 8.57
N ALA A 85 3.22 -7.35 9.19
CA ALA A 85 1.93 -7.90 9.58
C ALA A 85 1.10 -8.30 8.37
N VAL A 86 1.13 -7.48 7.32
CA VAL A 86 0.43 -7.78 6.07
C VAL A 86 1.04 -9.00 5.39
N MET A 87 2.37 -9.08 5.38
CA MET A 87 3.07 -10.21 4.78
C MET A 87 2.76 -11.51 5.51
N THR A 88 2.68 -11.46 6.84
CA THR A 88 2.31 -12.62 7.64
C THR A 88 0.90 -13.10 7.28
N GLU A 89 -0.03 -12.16 7.12
CA GLU A 89 -1.40 -12.52 6.73
C GLU A 89 -1.43 -13.16 5.34
N LEU A 90 -0.66 -12.61 4.39
CA LEU A 90 -0.59 -13.17 3.05
C LEU A 90 0.02 -14.56 3.06
N GLN A 91 1.07 -14.78 3.84
CA GLN A 91 1.72 -16.08 3.94
C GLN A 91 0.74 -17.12 4.49
N LYS A 92 -0.01 -16.73 5.51
CA LYS A 92 -1.03 -17.60 6.10
C LYS A 92 -2.06 -18.03 5.06
N ARG A 93 -2.53 -17.08 4.24
CA ARG A 93 -3.52 -17.39 3.21
C ARG A 93 -2.97 -18.30 2.14
N THR A 94 -1.74 -18.06 1.70
CA THR A 94 -1.13 -18.89 0.67
C THR A 94 -0.80 -20.30 1.17
N ALA A 95 -0.48 -20.45 2.46
CA ALA A 95 -0.20 -21.75 3.04
C ALA A 95 -1.44 -22.64 3.07
N GLN A 96 -2.64 -22.04 3.15
CA GLN A 96 -3.90 -22.79 3.15
C GLN A 96 -4.43 -23.08 1.75
N GLY A 97 -3.85 -22.43 0.72
CA GLY A 97 -4.40 -22.47 -0.61
C GLY A 97 -5.57 -21.51 -0.75
N GLY A 98 -5.68 -20.86 -1.90
CA GLY A 98 -6.61 -19.75 -2.08
C GLY A 98 -8.08 -20.09 -1.83
N LEU A 99 -8.55 -21.21 -2.39
CA LEU A 99 -9.96 -21.56 -2.26
C LEU A 99 -10.31 -22.01 -0.85
N ASP A 100 -9.45 -22.80 -0.24
CA ASP A 100 -9.68 -23.28 1.12
C ASP A 100 -9.69 -22.11 2.11
N GLU A 101 -8.77 -21.19 1.94
CA GLU A 101 -8.70 -20.01 2.80
C GLU A 101 -9.94 -19.14 2.63
N LYS A 102 -10.39 -18.94 1.41
CA LYS A 102 -11.59 -18.15 1.12
C LYS A 102 -12.83 -18.77 1.75
N ALA A 103 -12.95 -20.09 1.71
CA ALA A 103 -14.07 -20.80 2.31
C ALA A 103 -14.05 -20.72 3.83
N ALA A 104 -12.85 -20.66 4.44
CA ALA A 104 -12.70 -20.62 5.89
C ALA A 104 -12.98 -19.23 6.47
N ARG A 105 -12.87 -18.17 5.65
CA ARG A 105 -13.12 -16.82 6.13
C ARG A 105 -14.62 -16.60 6.32
N LYS A 106 -14.96 -15.89 7.40
CA LYS A 106 -16.34 -15.49 7.58
C LYS A 106 -16.71 -14.47 6.52
N PRO A 107 -17.92 -14.56 5.96
CA PRO A 107 -18.37 -13.54 5.02
C PRO A 107 -18.32 -12.17 5.66
N LYS A 108 -17.88 -11.19 4.90
CA LYS A 108 -17.94 -9.81 5.37
C LYS A 108 -19.39 -9.39 5.39
N SER A 109 -19.74 -8.59 6.37
CA SER A 109 -21.08 -8.03 6.43
C SER A 109 -21.37 -7.27 5.15
N PRO A 110 -22.56 -7.44 4.58
CA PRO A 110 -22.91 -6.69 3.39
C PRO A 110 -22.89 -5.20 3.63
#